data_5f5dff5fa56a5962e00a1be6232d9882
#
_entry.id   5f5dff5fa56a5962e00a1be6232d9882
#
_cell.length_a   1.000
_cell.length_b   1.000
_cell.length_c   1.000
_cell.angle_alpha   90.00
_cell.angle_beta   90.00
_cell.angle_gamma   90.00
#
_symmetry.space_group_name_H-M   'P 1'
#
loop_
_entity.id
_entity.type
_entity.pdbx_description
1 polymer ?
#
loop_
_entity_poly.entity_id
_entity_poly.type
_entity_poly.pdbx_seq_one_letter_code
_entity_poly.pdbx_strand_id
1 'polypeptide(L)'
;MAAICEVRAPDLGAEGPVRVSAWLVDVGETVRAGDRLVELLLPGLTYDVPAPVEGWLVEIRAGANRDVGPGDVLGCIREGEV
;
A
#
# COMPACT_ATOMS: atom_id res chain seq x y z
N MET A 1 -10.50 20.10 -6.74
CA MET A 1 -9.08 19.69 -6.62
C MET A 1 -9.00 18.36 -5.91
N ALA A 2 -8.36 17.36 -6.50
CA ALA A 2 -8.27 16.05 -5.90
C ALA A 2 -7.20 16.03 -4.80
N ALA A 3 -7.50 15.41 -3.67
CA ALA A 3 -6.55 15.20 -2.60
C ALA A 3 -5.70 13.96 -2.90
N ILE A 4 -4.45 14.00 -2.48
CA ILE A 4 -3.56 12.84 -2.55
C ILE A 4 -3.51 12.22 -1.17
N CYS A 5 -3.81 10.92 -1.11
CA CYS A 5 -3.76 10.13 0.13
C CYS A 5 -2.54 9.21 0.09
N GLU A 6 -1.66 9.35 1.07
CA GLU A 6 -0.53 8.44 1.19
C GLU A 6 -0.97 7.13 1.83
N VAL A 7 -0.54 6.02 1.23
CA VAL A 7 -0.75 4.69 1.77
C VAL A 7 0.51 4.32 2.55
N ARG A 8 0.37 4.13 3.86
CA ARG A 8 1.52 3.88 4.74
C ARG A 8 1.52 2.45 5.26
N ALA A 9 2.72 1.93 5.49
CA ALA A 9 2.88 0.64 6.14
C ALA A 9 2.37 0.75 7.59
N PRO A 10 1.47 -0.16 8.01
CA PRO A 10 1.01 -0.19 9.40
C PRO A 10 2.10 -0.74 10.32
N ASP A 11 1.95 -0.48 11.62
CA ASP A 11 2.77 -1.15 12.62
C ASP A 11 2.17 -2.54 12.86
N LEU A 12 2.85 -3.55 12.35
CA LEU A 12 2.39 -4.94 12.44
C LEU A 12 3.02 -5.68 13.63
N GLY A 13 3.84 -5.00 14.43
CA GLY A 13 4.50 -5.63 15.57
C GLY A 13 5.50 -6.71 15.17
N ALA A 14 6.02 -6.64 13.94
CA ALA A 14 6.93 -7.67 13.44
C ALA A 14 8.27 -7.62 14.17
N GLU A 15 8.81 -8.78 14.51
CA GLU A 15 10.11 -8.91 15.17
C GLU A 15 11.27 -8.98 14.18
N GLY A 16 11.01 -8.90 12.91
CA GLY A 16 12.00 -8.93 11.86
C GLY A 16 11.61 -8.01 10.72
N PRO A 17 12.39 -8.02 9.64
CA PRO A 17 12.13 -7.13 8.51
C PRO A 17 10.77 -7.41 7.87
N VAL A 18 10.11 -6.34 7.43
CA VAL A 18 8.90 -6.41 6.64
C VAL A 18 9.29 -5.99 5.23
N ARG A 19 8.86 -6.76 4.24
CA ARG A 19 9.23 -6.54 2.85
C ARG A 19 7.99 -6.47 1.99
N VAL A 20 7.99 -5.58 1.00
CA VAL A 20 6.95 -5.59 -0.02
C VAL A 20 7.13 -6.85 -0.88
N SER A 21 6.11 -7.69 -0.89
CA SER A 21 6.09 -8.90 -1.72
C SER A 21 5.60 -8.58 -3.13
N ALA A 22 4.41 -7.97 -3.21
CA ALA A 22 3.81 -7.65 -4.51
C ALA A 22 2.79 -6.54 -4.37
N TRP A 23 2.67 -5.69 -5.39
CA TRP A 23 1.55 -4.79 -5.57
C TRP A 23 0.44 -5.55 -6.31
N LEU A 24 -0.78 -5.42 -5.80
CA LEU A 24 -1.96 -6.13 -6.33
C LEU A 24 -2.73 -5.28 -7.33
N VAL A 25 -2.36 -4.00 -7.45
CA VAL A 25 -2.93 -3.05 -8.41
C VAL A 25 -1.79 -2.29 -9.08
N ASP A 26 -2.03 -1.82 -10.30
CA ASP A 26 -1.06 -1.05 -11.08
C ASP A 26 -1.36 0.45 -10.99
N VAL A 27 -0.34 1.26 -11.21
CA VAL A 27 -0.53 2.71 -11.36
C VAL A 27 -1.52 2.97 -12.49
N GLY A 28 -2.50 3.82 -12.20
CA GLY A 28 -3.58 4.17 -13.14
C GLY A 28 -4.87 3.39 -12.90
N GLU A 29 -4.83 2.31 -12.13
CA GLU A 29 -6.03 1.55 -11.83
C GLU A 29 -6.90 2.26 -10.78
N THR A 30 -8.20 2.06 -10.87
CA THR A 30 -9.16 2.51 -9.86
C THR A 30 -9.13 1.56 -8.67
N VAL A 31 -9.34 2.12 -7.48
CA VAL A 31 -9.44 1.36 -6.24
C VAL A 31 -10.63 1.87 -5.43
N ARG A 32 -11.21 0.99 -4.64
CA ARG A 32 -12.24 1.34 -3.65
C ARG A 32 -11.67 1.16 -2.26
N ALA A 33 -12.20 1.92 -1.30
CA ALA A 33 -11.81 1.77 0.09
C ALA A 33 -11.97 0.31 0.52
N GLY A 34 -10.92 -0.26 1.11
CA GLY A 34 -10.89 -1.64 1.53
C GLY A 34 -10.30 -2.62 0.51
N ASP A 35 -10.12 -2.21 -0.74
CA ASP A 35 -9.45 -3.06 -1.72
C ASP A 35 -8.01 -3.35 -1.29
N ARG A 36 -7.56 -4.58 -1.51
CA ARG A 36 -6.19 -4.96 -1.19
C ARG A 36 -5.24 -4.34 -2.21
N LEU A 37 -4.29 -3.54 -1.74
CA LEU A 37 -3.37 -2.80 -2.60
C LEU A 37 -2.03 -3.49 -2.76
N VAL A 38 -1.43 -3.89 -1.65
CA VAL A 38 -0.05 -4.34 -1.62
C VAL A 38 0.12 -5.39 -0.54
N GLU A 39 0.82 -6.45 -0.89
CA GLU A 39 1.13 -7.54 0.03
C GLU A 39 2.47 -7.28 0.69
N LEU A 40 2.48 -7.33 2.02
CA LEU A 40 3.69 -7.27 2.83
C LEU A 40 4.02 -8.65 3.35
N LEU A 41 5.30 -9.00 3.28
CA LEU A 41 5.81 -10.28 3.78
C LEU A 41 6.50 -10.04 5.12
N LEU A 42 6.00 -10.71 6.14
CA LEU A 42 6.57 -10.73 7.48
C LEU A 42 7.15 -12.13 7.74
N PRO A 43 7.99 -12.30 8.79
CA PRO A 43 8.41 -13.64 9.17
C PRO A 43 7.20 -14.54 9.44
N GLY A 44 7.02 -15.56 8.61
CA GLY A 44 5.99 -16.57 8.76
C GLY A 44 4.58 -16.21 8.29
N LEU A 45 4.34 -15.00 7.77
CA LEU A 45 3.01 -14.63 7.29
C LEU A 45 3.04 -13.47 6.30
N THR A 46 1.90 -13.23 5.66
CA THR A 46 1.70 -12.06 4.79
C THR A 46 0.56 -11.20 5.32
N TYR A 47 0.58 -9.92 4.96
CA TYR A 47 -0.48 -8.98 5.30
C TYR A 47 -0.77 -8.10 4.09
N ASP A 48 -2.05 -8.00 3.71
CA ASP A 48 -2.47 -7.14 2.60
C ASP A 48 -2.93 -5.78 3.13
N VAL A 49 -2.26 -4.72 2.70
CA VAL A 49 -2.60 -3.35 3.09
C VAL A 49 -3.80 -2.90 2.26
N PRO A 50 -4.91 -2.51 2.90
CA PRO A 50 -6.10 -2.07 2.18
C PRO A 50 -6.00 -0.61 1.74
N ALA A 51 -6.75 -0.27 0.70
CA ALA A 51 -6.92 1.12 0.29
C ALA A 51 -7.65 1.89 1.37
N PRO A 52 -7.10 3.01 1.85
CA PRO A 52 -7.79 3.82 2.85
C PRO A 52 -8.93 4.66 2.26
N VAL A 53 -8.89 4.91 0.96
CA VAL A 53 -9.86 5.76 0.26
C VAL A 53 -10.12 5.22 -1.13
N GLU A 54 -11.23 5.66 -1.73
CA GLU A 54 -11.56 5.42 -3.12
C GLU A 54 -10.80 6.39 -4.02
N GLY A 55 -10.37 5.95 -5.18
CA GLY A 55 -9.69 6.80 -6.15
C GLY A 55 -8.86 6.02 -7.16
N TRP A 56 -7.73 6.59 -7.52
CA TRP A 56 -6.80 6.01 -8.50
C TRP A 56 -5.41 5.89 -7.89
N LEU A 57 -4.78 4.74 -8.05
CA LEU A 57 -3.38 4.59 -7.66
C LEU A 57 -2.52 5.42 -8.62
N VAL A 58 -1.81 6.41 -8.11
CA VAL A 58 -1.02 7.33 -8.94
C VAL A 58 0.48 7.17 -8.77
N GLU A 59 0.92 6.53 -7.70
CA GLU A 59 2.34 6.35 -7.44
C GLU A 59 2.60 5.11 -6.59
N ILE A 60 3.65 4.37 -6.92
CA ILE A 60 4.23 3.31 -6.07
C ILE A 60 5.60 3.80 -5.66
N ARG A 61 5.82 3.98 -4.35
CA ARG A 61 7.11 4.40 -3.80
C ARG A 61 7.95 3.24 -3.30
N ALA A 62 7.30 2.20 -2.79
CA ALA A 62 7.97 1.00 -2.33
C ALA A 62 7.57 -0.17 -3.23
N GLY A 63 8.44 -0.49 -4.17
CA GLY A 63 8.22 -1.61 -5.08
C GLY A 63 8.55 -2.95 -4.46
N ALA A 64 8.35 -4.03 -5.22
CA ALA A 64 8.61 -5.39 -4.75
C ALA A 64 10.05 -5.56 -4.27
N ASN A 65 10.20 -6.35 -3.22
CA ASN A 65 11.47 -6.67 -2.55
C ASN A 65 12.06 -5.52 -1.73
N ARG A 66 11.35 -4.40 -1.57
CA ARG A 66 11.80 -3.30 -0.72
C ARG A 66 11.46 -3.55 0.73
N ASP A 67 12.43 -3.34 1.62
CA ASP A 67 12.18 -3.39 3.06
C ASP A 67 11.50 -2.09 3.50
N VAL A 68 10.50 -2.22 4.37
CA VAL A 68 9.73 -1.09 4.87
C VAL A 68 9.54 -1.19 6.37
N GLY A 69 9.37 -0.04 7.02
CA GLY A 69 9.04 0.04 8.44
C GLY A 69 7.71 0.72 8.67
N PRO A 70 7.21 0.71 9.92
CA PRO A 70 5.94 1.36 10.26
C PRO A 70 5.97 2.83 9.86
N GLY A 71 4.91 3.27 9.18
CA GLY A 71 4.77 4.64 8.73
C GLY A 71 5.41 4.98 7.39
N ASP A 72 6.21 4.08 6.82
CA ASP A 72 6.80 4.31 5.50
C ASP A 72 5.69 4.44 4.45
N VAL A 73 5.85 5.39 3.54
CA VAL A 73 4.90 5.57 2.45
C VAL A 73 5.13 4.51 1.39
N LEU A 74 4.11 3.69 1.16
CA LEU A 74 4.15 2.62 0.16
C LEU A 74 3.77 3.13 -1.22
N GLY A 75 2.81 4.05 -1.29
CA GLY A 75 2.32 4.62 -2.53
C GLY A 75 1.30 5.70 -2.25
N CYS A 76 0.69 6.23 -3.31
CA CYS A 76 -0.28 7.32 -3.19
C CYS A 76 -1.51 7.07 -4.05
N ILE A 77 -2.66 7.45 -3.51
CA ILE A 77 -3.96 7.41 -4.19
C ILE A 77 -4.43 8.85 -4.38
N ARG A 78 -4.85 9.18 -5.60
CA ARG A 78 -5.60 10.40 -5.83
C ARG A 78 -7.05 10.11 -5.52
N GLU A 79 -7.60 10.77 -4.50
CA GLU A 79 -8.98 10.55 -4.07
C GLU A 79 -9.97 11.05 -5.12
N GLY A 80 -11.06 10.31 -5.26
CA GLY A 80 -12.13 10.68 -6.17
C GLY A 80 -13.13 9.54 -6.32
N GLU A 81 -14.30 9.87 -6.86
CA GLU A 81 -15.29 8.85 -7.17
C GLU A 81 -14.87 8.08 -8.43
N VAL A 82 -14.94 6.79 -8.36
CA VAL A 82 -14.59 5.89 -9.47
C VAL A 82 -15.82 5.22 -10.07
#